data_b59b43813132563e89b5064f40f31ec6
#
_entry.id   b59b43813132563e89b5064f40f31ec6
#
_cell.length_a   1.000
_cell.length_b   1.000
_cell.length_c   1.000
_cell.angle_alpha   90.00
_cell.angle_beta   90.00
_cell.angle_gamma   90.00
#
_symmetry.space_group_name_H-M   'P 1'
#
loop_
_entity.id
_entity.type
_entity.pdbx_description
1 polymer ?
#
loop_
_entity_poly.entity_id
_entity_poly.type
_entity_poly.pdbx_seq_one_letter_code
_entity_poly.pdbx_strand_id
1 'polypeptide(L)'
;MMDNILPNSDFSYDPVTAINEDEAKGRTAEIFLDIRKTMNISLITSIWRGLASMDNSLEEVWALTKPIYLSGTPELALKNMINTINIPTPAFNNNFKDIKKSDLLHIKNIITVYNKSNGMNLMALSALVMSEYKPRIAITHAPLKI
;
A
#
# COMPACT_ATOMS: atom_id res chain seq x y z
N MET A 1 -3.73 22.43 -16.44
CA MET A 1 -3.00 21.65 -17.44
C MET A 1 -2.61 20.34 -16.81
N MET A 2 -3.41 19.32 -17.07
CA MET A 2 -3.15 17.93 -16.69
C MET A 2 -2.55 17.25 -17.92
N ASP A 3 -1.30 17.50 -18.20
CA ASP A 3 -0.63 16.90 -19.34
C ASP A 3 0.68 16.31 -18.89
N ASN A 4 0.59 15.12 -18.34
CA ASN A 4 1.59 14.06 -18.42
C ASN A 4 1.03 12.81 -17.74
N ILE A 5 -0.08 12.34 -18.26
CA ILE A 5 -0.37 10.91 -18.17
C ILE A 5 0.74 10.28 -19.01
N LEU A 6 1.60 9.51 -18.34
CA LEU A 6 2.63 8.72 -19.01
C LEU A 6 1.97 7.97 -20.18
N PRO A 7 2.56 8.00 -21.37
CA PRO A 7 1.98 7.34 -22.50
C PRO A 7 1.74 5.86 -22.16
N ASN A 8 0.56 5.38 -22.51
CA ASN A 8 0.05 4.02 -22.27
C ASN A 8 0.90 2.88 -22.87
N SER A 9 2.10 3.15 -23.32
CA SER A 9 2.94 2.22 -24.07
C SER A 9 4.00 1.49 -23.26
N ASP A 10 4.20 1.86 -21.99
CA ASP A 10 5.20 1.20 -21.13
C ASP A 10 4.57 0.57 -19.90
N PHE A 11 3.79 -0.47 -20.12
CA PHE A 11 3.31 -1.37 -19.07
C PHE A 11 4.32 -2.46 -18.70
N SER A 12 5.58 -2.30 -19.08
CA SER A 12 6.64 -3.24 -18.72
C SER A 12 6.81 -3.40 -17.20
N TYR A 13 6.29 -2.43 -16.43
CA TYR A 13 6.26 -2.44 -14.97
C TYR A 13 4.89 -2.79 -14.38
N ASP A 14 3.93 -3.22 -15.21
CA ASP A 14 2.64 -3.63 -14.69
C ASP A 14 2.81 -4.88 -13.79
N PRO A 15 2.38 -4.83 -12.52
CA PRO A 15 2.47 -5.95 -11.59
C PRO A 15 1.59 -7.16 -11.95
N VAL A 16 1.04 -7.22 -13.16
CA VAL A 16 0.37 -8.43 -13.69
C VAL A 16 1.26 -9.66 -13.60
N THR A 17 2.58 -9.49 -13.62
CA THR A 17 3.57 -10.55 -13.40
C THR A 17 3.87 -10.82 -11.92
N ALA A 18 3.10 -10.26 -11.02
CA ALA A 18 3.31 -10.40 -9.59
C ALA A 18 3.27 -11.87 -9.13
N ILE A 19 4.22 -12.25 -8.27
CA ILE A 19 4.27 -13.58 -7.66
C ILE A 19 3.07 -13.75 -6.73
N ASN A 20 2.32 -14.85 -6.85
CA ASN A 20 1.26 -15.17 -5.92
C ASN A 20 1.83 -15.52 -4.53
N GLU A 21 1.09 -15.17 -3.47
CA GLU A 21 1.58 -15.36 -2.11
C GLU A 21 1.83 -16.84 -1.77
N ASP A 22 0.98 -17.73 -2.28
CA ASP A 22 1.07 -19.18 -2.14
C ASP A 22 2.17 -19.83 -2.99
N GLU A 23 2.64 -19.13 -4.03
CA GLU A 23 3.76 -19.57 -4.87
C GLU A 23 5.12 -19.12 -4.34
N ALA A 24 5.13 -18.17 -3.39
CA ALA A 24 6.35 -17.64 -2.80
C ALA A 24 7.13 -18.72 -2.04
N LYS A 25 8.45 -18.81 -2.28
CA LYS A 25 9.35 -19.78 -1.65
C LYS A 25 10.61 -19.10 -1.11
N GLY A 26 11.28 -19.79 -0.18
CA GLY A 26 12.56 -19.34 0.36
C GLY A 26 12.50 -17.90 0.90
N ARG A 27 13.44 -17.07 0.52
CA ARG A 27 13.57 -15.71 1.01
C ARG A 27 12.35 -14.83 0.74
N THR A 28 11.71 -14.97 -0.41
CA THR A 28 10.48 -14.25 -0.74
C THR A 28 9.35 -14.56 0.25
N ALA A 29 9.15 -15.84 0.57
CA ALA A 29 8.13 -16.24 1.54
C ALA A 29 8.42 -15.70 2.95
N GLU A 30 9.68 -15.70 3.36
CA GLU A 30 10.11 -15.13 4.64
C GLU A 30 9.80 -13.63 4.71
N ILE A 31 10.13 -12.89 3.65
CA ILE A 31 9.87 -11.44 3.59
C ILE A 31 8.36 -11.17 3.58
N PHE A 32 7.57 -11.92 2.83
CA PHE A 32 6.12 -11.79 2.85
C PHE A 32 5.54 -12.00 4.25
N LEU A 33 6.01 -13.03 4.96
CA LEU A 33 5.59 -13.27 6.33
C LEU A 33 5.98 -12.10 7.27
N ASP A 34 7.17 -11.56 7.10
CA ASP A 34 7.67 -10.42 7.87
C ASP A 34 6.86 -9.13 7.59
N ILE A 35 6.54 -8.86 6.32
CA ILE A 35 5.65 -7.78 5.91
C ILE A 35 4.27 -7.92 6.58
N ARG A 36 3.66 -9.11 6.48
CA ARG A 36 2.35 -9.36 7.10
C ARG A 36 2.35 -9.08 8.60
N LYS A 37 3.38 -9.54 9.29
CA LYS A 37 3.54 -9.30 10.74
C LYS A 37 3.76 -7.83 11.06
N THR A 38 4.67 -7.19 10.34
CA THR A 38 5.05 -5.79 10.61
C THR A 38 3.90 -4.82 10.33
N MET A 39 3.19 -5.02 9.22
CA MET A 39 2.06 -4.17 8.84
C MET A 39 0.73 -4.62 9.47
N ASN A 40 0.71 -5.77 10.14
CA ASN A 40 -0.50 -6.40 10.67
C ASN A 40 -1.61 -6.50 9.60
N ILE A 41 -1.31 -7.20 8.51
CA ILE A 41 -2.21 -7.47 7.38
C ILE A 41 -2.33 -8.96 7.14
N SER A 42 -3.47 -9.42 6.65
CA SER A 42 -3.76 -10.85 6.44
C SER A 42 -3.34 -11.38 5.08
N LEU A 43 -3.07 -10.49 4.11
CA LEU A 43 -2.62 -10.86 2.76
C LEU A 43 -1.56 -9.87 2.26
N ILE A 44 -0.75 -10.31 1.31
CA ILE A 44 0.26 -9.46 0.66
C ILE A 44 -0.36 -8.73 -0.53
N THR A 45 -0.31 -7.41 -0.51
CA THR A 45 -0.85 -6.56 -1.58
C THR A 45 0.06 -6.54 -2.81
N SER A 46 -0.51 -6.16 -3.95
CA SER A 46 0.12 -6.28 -5.27
C SER A 46 1.48 -5.62 -5.40
N ILE A 47 1.72 -4.50 -4.71
CA ILE A 47 3.02 -3.81 -4.78
C ILE A 47 4.17 -4.69 -4.29
N TRP A 48 4.01 -5.39 -3.17
CA TRP A 48 5.03 -6.29 -2.64
C TRP A 48 5.22 -7.52 -3.52
N ARG A 49 4.12 -8.02 -4.08
CA ARG A 49 4.13 -9.15 -5.00
C ARG A 49 4.79 -8.80 -6.34
N GLY A 50 4.60 -7.56 -6.81
CA GLY A 50 5.27 -7.02 -7.99
C GLY A 50 6.77 -6.87 -7.75
N LEU A 51 7.18 -6.30 -6.61
CA LEU A 51 8.60 -6.21 -6.25
C LEU A 51 9.28 -7.58 -6.15
N ALA A 52 8.54 -8.61 -5.73
CA ALA A 52 9.06 -9.98 -5.66
C ALA A 52 9.34 -10.61 -7.04
N SER A 53 8.77 -10.09 -8.12
CA SER A 53 9.06 -10.52 -9.48
C SER A 53 10.29 -9.84 -10.10
N MET A 54 10.88 -8.87 -9.41
CA MET A 54 12.06 -8.12 -9.83
C MET A 54 13.27 -8.56 -9.01
N ASP A 55 14.42 -8.74 -9.66
CA ASP A 55 15.65 -9.19 -9.01
C ASP A 55 16.00 -8.33 -7.78
N ASN A 56 16.10 -8.96 -6.61
CA ASN A 56 16.44 -8.36 -5.31
C ASN A 56 15.57 -7.19 -4.83
N SER A 57 14.64 -6.68 -5.66
CA SER A 57 13.90 -5.45 -5.36
C SER A 57 13.04 -5.57 -4.10
N LEU A 58 12.41 -6.73 -3.88
CA LEU A 58 11.61 -6.95 -2.67
C LEU A 58 12.47 -6.84 -1.41
N GLU A 59 13.64 -7.49 -1.39
CA GLU A 59 14.51 -7.50 -0.23
C GLU A 59 15.09 -6.12 0.07
N GLU A 60 15.58 -5.43 -0.96
CA GLU A 60 16.17 -4.10 -0.81
C GLU A 60 15.12 -3.07 -0.35
N VAL A 61 13.96 -3.02 -1.02
CA VAL A 61 12.89 -2.09 -0.64
C VAL A 61 12.38 -2.40 0.76
N TRP A 62 12.22 -3.68 1.11
CA TRP A 62 11.76 -4.05 2.44
C TRP A 62 12.78 -3.70 3.53
N ALA A 63 14.06 -3.95 3.30
CA ALA A 63 15.11 -3.58 4.24
C ALA A 63 15.13 -2.07 4.52
N LEU A 64 14.94 -1.24 3.50
CA LEU A 64 14.90 0.22 3.63
C LEU A 64 13.61 0.72 4.30
N THR A 65 12.48 0.10 4.03
CA THR A 65 11.17 0.61 4.48
C THR A 65 10.68 -0.01 5.79
N LYS A 66 11.13 -1.22 6.15
CA LYS A 66 10.72 -1.87 7.41
C LYS A 66 10.89 -0.99 8.65
N PRO A 67 12.01 -0.26 8.86
CA PRO A 67 12.13 0.65 10.00
C PRO A 67 11.07 1.75 10.02
N ILE A 68 10.63 2.22 8.84
CA ILE A 68 9.58 3.22 8.70
C ILE A 68 8.24 2.65 9.19
N TYR A 69 7.89 1.42 8.80
CA TYR A 69 6.68 0.76 9.29
C TYR A 69 6.73 0.49 10.79
N LEU A 70 7.87 0.04 11.31
CA LEU A 70 8.07 -0.22 12.74
C LEU A 70 7.97 1.05 13.59
N SER A 71 8.24 2.23 13.03
CA SER A 71 8.08 3.50 13.73
C SER A 71 6.62 3.86 14.04
N GLY A 72 5.64 3.19 13.39
CA GLY A 72 4.22 3.51 13.48
C GLY A 72 3.81 4.77 12.73
N THR A 73 4.76 5.52 12.16
CA THR A 73 4.49 6.78 11.46
C THR A 73 3.52 6.62 10.27
N PRO A 74 3.67 5.61 9.38
CA PRO A 74 2.75 5.43 8.26
C PRO A 74 1.31 5.15 8.71
N GLU A 75 1.11 4.38 9.76
CA GLU A 75 -0.22 4.07 10.29
C GLU A 75 -0.87 5.30 10.92
N LEU A 76 -0.11 6.09 11.67
CA LEU A 76 -0.58 7.34 12.25
C LEU A 76 -0.92 8.38 11.17
N ALA A 77 -0.06 8.54 10.17
CA ALA A 77 -0.28 9.45 9.04
C ALA A 77 -1.54 9.07 8.25
N LEU A 78 -1.73 7.77 7.98
CA LEU A 78 -2.94 7.26 7.32
C LEU A 78 -4.19 7.56 8.14
N LYS A 79 -4.16 7.31 9.46
CA LYS A 79 -5.28 7.60 10.35
C LYS A 79 -5.63 9.09 10.33
N ASN A 80 -4.63 9.96 10.41
CA ASN A 80 -4.83 11.41 10.36
C ASN A 80 -5.42 11.84 9.01
N MET A 81 -4.91 11.30 7.91
CA MET A 81 -5.43 11.58 6.57
C MET A 81 -6.91 11.18 6.46
N ILE A 82 -7.27 9.97 6.88
CA ILE A 82 -8.66 9.49 6.83
C ILE A 82 -9.59 10.39 7.66
N ASN A 83 -9.13 10.86 8.83
CA ASN A 83 -9.93 11.73 9.69
C ASN A 83 -10.13 13.14 9.11
N THR A 84 -9.27 13.57 8.20
CA THR A 84 -9.35 14.91 7.57
C THR A 84 -10.09 14.90 6.23
N ILE A 85 -10.19 13.75 5.58
CA ILE A 85 -10.89 13.60 4.31
C ILE A 85 -12.39 13.43 4.57
N ASN A 86 -13.19 14.37 4.07
CA ASN A 86 -14.64 14.23 4.08
C ASN A 86 -15.06 13.34 2.90
N ILE A 87 -15.15 12.04 3.14
CA ILE A 87 -15.65 11.09 2.15
C ILE A 87 -17.16 11.10 2.22
N PRO A 88 -17.89 11.52 1.14
CA PRO A 88 -19.32 11.47 1.14
C PRO A 88 -19.81 10.03 1.32
N THR A 89 -20.70 9.82 2.29
CA THR A 89 -21.31 8.50 2.48
C THR A 89 -22.24 8.26 1.29
N PRO A 90 -21.97 7.24 0.46
CA PRO A 90 -22.87 6.94 -0.63
C PRO A 90 -24.23 6.51 -0.07
N ALA A 91 -25.32 7.01 -0.66
CA ALA A 91 -26.66 6.54 -0.38
C ALA A 91 -26.83 5.13 -0.96
N PHE A 92 -26.25 4.13 -0.30
CA PHE A 92 -26.47 2.73 -0.66
C PHE A 92 -27.87 2.32 -0.16
N ASN A 93 -28.77 2.08 -1.08
CA ASN A 93 -29.85 1.15 -0.83
C ASN A 93 -29.22 -0.23 -0.66
N ASN A 94 -29.16 -0.71 0.58
CA ASN A 94 -28.43 -1.90 1.03
C ASN A 94 -28.95 -3.24 0.47
N ASN A 95 -29.19 -3.32 -0.83
CA ASN A 95 -29.68 -4.54 -1.45
C ASN A 95 -28.56 -5.34 -2.10
N PHE A 96 -27.56 -5.74 -1.31
CA PHE A 96 -26.65 -6.84 -1.66
C PHE A 96 -27.34 -8.20 -1.55
N LYS A 97 -28.62 -8.29 -1.99
CA LYS A 97 -29.45 -9.50 -1.85
C LYS A 97 -28.87 -10.71 -2.62
N ASP A 98 -28.11 -10.42 -3.66
CA ASP A 98 -27.54 -11.44 -4.54
C ASP A 98 -26.14 -11.89 -4.12
N ILE A 99 -25.54 -11.28 -3.09
CA ILE A 99 -24.22 -11.64 -2.60
C ILE A 99 -24.38 -12.54 -1.36
N LYS A 100 -23.77 -13.71 -1.38
CA LYS A 100 -23.75 -14.60 -0.23
C LYS A 100 -23.10 -13.93 0.98
N LYS A 101 -23.61 -14.19 2.16
CA LYS A 101 -23.13 -13.60 3.41
C LYS A 101 -21.63 -13.91 3.67
N SER A 102 -21.18 -15.11 3.28
CA SER A 102 -19.76 -15.50 3.30
C SER A 102 -18.91 -14.62 2.42
N ASP A 103 -19.39 -14.30 1.22
CA ASP A 103 -18.64 -13.53 0.23
C ASP A 103 -18.55 -12.05 0.65
N LEU A 104 -19.59 -11.53 1.30
CA LEU A 104 -19.56 -10.18 1.90
C LEU A 104 -18.45 -10.05 2.96
N LEU A 105 -18.23 -11.09 3.76
CA LEU A 105 -17.14 -11.08 4.74
C LEU A 105 -15.77 -11.06 4.05
N HIS A 106 -15.58 -11.87 3.02
CA HIS A 106 -14.35 -11.88 2.22
C HIS A 106 -14.10 -10.53 1.55
N ILE A 107 -15.13 -9.95 0.94
CA ILE A 107 -15.04 -8.62 0.30
C ILE A 107 -14.62 -7.56 1.33
N LYS A 108 -15.24 -7.54 2.51
CA LYS A 108 -14.87 -6.60 3.59
C LYS A 108 -13.41 -6.77 4.02
N ASN A 109 -12.96 -8.01 4.19
CA ASN A 109 -11.59 -8.30 4.60
C ASN A 109 -10.59 -7.83 3.54
N ILE A 110 -10.83 -8.11 2.26
CA ILE A 110 -9.99 -7.67 1.16
C ILE A 110 -9.90 -6.13 1.15
N ILE A 111 -11.05 -5.44 1.15
CA ILE A 111 -11.10 -3.98 1.15
C ILE A 111 -10.34 -3.40 2.34
N THR A 112 -10.56 -3.95 3.54
CA THR A 112 -9.89 -3.48 4.77
C THR A 112 -8.38 -3.62 4.66
N VAL A 113 -7.88 -4.76 4.18
CA VAL A 113 -6.44 -4.99 4.02
C VAL A 113 -5.84 -4.07 2.97
N TYR A 114 -6.48 -3.92 1.82
CA TYR A 114 -5.97 -3.05 0.75
C TYR A 114 -5.98 -1.58 1.17
N ASN A 115 -7.04 -1.11 1.82
CA ASN A 115 -7.10 0.26 2.32
C ASN A 115 -6.00 0.55 3.35
N LYS A 116 -5.75 -0.38 4.27
CA LYS A 116 -4.67 -0.25 5.25
C LYS A 116 -3.31 -0.32 4.58
N SER A 117 -3.04 -1.38 3.83
CA SER A 117 -1.74 -1.62 3.21
C SER A 117 -1.36 -0.55 2.20
N ASN A 118 -2.25 -0.22 1.26
CA ASN A 118 -1.96 0.78 0.25
C ASN A 118 -1.78 2.17 0.85
N GLY A 119 -2.58 2.53 1.84
CA GLY A 119 -2.41 3.80 2.55
C GLY A 119 -1.07 3.90 3.29
N MET A 120 -0.68 2.85 4.01
CA MET A 120 0.63 2.79 4.68
C MET A 120 1.78 2.76 3.67
N ASN A 121 1.63 2.03 2.55
CA ASN A 121 2.60 1.99 1.48
C ASN A 121 2.77 3.37 0.83
N LEU A 122 1.67 4.09 0.59
CA LEU A 122 1.75 5.46 0.08
C LEU A 122 2.64 6.34 0.97
N MET A 123 2.52 6.23 2.28
CA MET A 123 3.32 7.03 3.21
C MET A 123 4.79 6.58 3.25
N ALA A 124 5.03 5.27 3.39
CA ALA A 124 6.39 4.74 3.57
C ALA A 124 7.21 4.76 2.27
N LEU A 125 6.61 4.36 1.14
CA LEU A 125 7.31 4.28 -0.13
C LEU A 125 7.50 5.66 -0.77
N SER A 126 6.57 6.60 -0.54
CA SER A 126 6.80 7.99 -0.96
C SER A 126 7.99 8.61 -0.25
N ALA A 127 8.20 8.30 1.03
CA ALA A 127 9.37 8.77 1.77
C ALA A 127 10.68 8.23 1.15
N LEU A 128 10.68 6.99 0.68
CA LEU A 128 11.82 6.38 0.00
C LEU A 128 12.13 7.09 -1.32
N VAL A 129 11.12 7.30 -2.17
CA VAL A 129 11.26 8.00 -3.45
C VAL A 129 11.68 9.45 -3.24
N MET A 130 11.10 10.15 -2.27
CA MET A 130 11.42 11.57 -1.99
C MET A 130 12.81 11.75 -1.38
N SER A 131 13.39 10.73 -0.77
CA SER A 131 14.76 10.79 -0.24
C SER A 131 15.81 10.89 -1.34
N GLU A 132 15.55 10.32 -2.51
CA GLU A 132 16.44 10.40 -3.68
C GLU A 132 16.24 11.70 -4.47
N TYR A 133 15.02 12.19 -4.54
CA TYR A 133 14.71 13.49 -5.09
C TYR A 133 14.91 14.53 -3.99
N LYS A 134 16.08 15.16 -3.93
CA LYS A 134 16.25 16.35 -3.07
C LYS A 134 15.10 17.30 -3.40
N PRO A 135 14.13 17.52 -2.52
CA PRO A 135 12.98 18.34 -2.85
C PRO A 135 13.48 19.76 -3.12
N ARG A 136 13.20 20.28 -4.31
CA ARG A 136 13.43 21.70 -4.61
C ARG A 136 12.45 22.60 -3.84
N ILE A 137 11.53 22.00 -3.10
CA ILE A 137 10.54 22.68 -2.29
C ILE A 137 10.80 22.25 -0.85
N ALA A 138 11.27 23.17 -0.03
CA ALA A 138 11.26 22.99 1.42
C ALA A 138 9.78 22.83 1.83
N ILE A 139 9.40 21.62 2.20
CA ILE A 139 8.11 21.42 2.87
C ILE A 139 8.29 22.05 4.25
N THR A 140 7.85 23.29 4.39
CA THR A 140 7.69 23.90 5.71
C THR A 140 6.60 23.11 6.41
N HIS A 141 7.01 22.21 7.30
CA HIS A 141 6.09 21.61 8.23
C HIS A 141 5.50 22.72 9.10
N ALA A 142 4.32 23.20 8.75
CA ALA A 142 3.53 23.92 9.72
C ALA A 142 3.25 22.95 10.87
N PRO A 143 3.55 23.31 12.13
CA PRO A 143 3.24 22.44 13.25
C PRO A 143 1.75 22.21 13.27
N LEU A 144 1.33 20.94 13.23
CA LEU A 144 -0.04 20.54 13.47
C LEU A 144 -0.42 21.08 14.85
N LYS A 145 -1.30 22.08 14.87
CA LYS A 145 -1.93 22.50 16.11
C LYS A 145 -2.81 21.35 16.58
N ILE A 146 -2.38 20.71 17.65
CA ILE A 146 -3.16 19.73 18.42
C ILE A 146 -4.30 20.46 19.14
#